data_ec2aeabb5d1128045b5223e9596629a1
#
_entry.id   ec2aeabb5d1128045b5223e9596629a1
#
_cell.length_a   1.000
_cell.length_b   1.000
_cell.length_c   1.000
_cell.angle_alpha   90.00
_cell.angle_beta   90.00
_cell.angle_gamma   90.00
#
_symmetry.space_group_name_H-M   'P 1'
#
loop_
_entity.id
_entity.type
_entity.pdbx_description
1 polymer ?
#
loop_
_entity_poly.entity_id
_entity_poly.type
_entity_poly.pdbx_seq_one_letter_code
_entity_poly.pdbx_strand_id
1 'polypeptide(L)'
;MQSPPPAVLTGGALLVALAVGLALPLYAQAMSGSAVRLLALPALLVLAILFLYDRLVLLALVLLLRAAGDLVFETTRVEIGGLAIGFGGLVNAFVILIAVLLVAARPERFPTRVAAPWAAFLIAALIGVGMAPNLGDAVRSYLGLLSYFAVFVSAFYFVRGEGDFKVCVKLVLLSSLLPAAYGLGELALHGLAGGLQAFRLKSTFSHPNIFAFYLTLVLLLSLYALKSPAIALTPLRRTLLTAYVPLLLGLLLLTQTRSAWVACFAIFALYTLLFERRYLVYLLLAPALALLVPGVRERVLDLGSGNEVVQYAKLNSFAWRLQIWEYGLRWIRPENLPLGYGLGAFKHFAPVFFPYSGGVNFGAHNIYVQILFELGALGLAAFAWLFARLFSMLRRMAVVDRLGAFVAIALLIEYLIISASDNVLAYLAFNWYVWIVLGAACAVALSRTAPVAAARPTQGGTT
;
A
#
# COMPACT_ATOMS: atom_id res chain seq x y z
N MET A 1 5.99 20.59 22.73
CA MET A 1 7.22 20.96 21.98
C MET A 1 7.21 22.49 21.89
N GLN A 2 8.24 23.13 22.41
CA GLN A 2 8.41 24.56 22.22
C GLN A 2 8.72 24.81 20.74
N SER A 3 8.02 25.76 20.11
CA SER A 3 8.32 26.19 18.75
C SER A 3 9.78 26.68 18.70
N PRO A 4 10.56 26.34 17.65
CA PRO A 4 11.92 26.85 17.53
C PRO A 4 11.89 28.40 17.50
N PRO A 5 12.93 29.10 18.04
CA PRO A 5 12.97 30.52 18.08
C PRO A 5 12.84 31.13 16.66
N PRO A 6 12.15 32.27 16.49
CA PRO A 6 11.85 32.85 15.17
C PRO A 6 13.11 33.12 14.32
N ALA A 7 14.26 33.37 14.94
CA ALA A 7 15.53 33.56 14.24
C ALA A 7 16.06 32.29 13.56
N VAL A 8 15.81 31.10 14.15
CA VAL A 8 16.19 29.80 13.55
C VAL A 8 15.28 29.45 12.36
N LEU A 9 14.00 29.82 12.46
CA LEU A 9 13.02 29.65 11.37
C LEU A 9 13.32 30.55 10.19
N THR A 10 13.65 31.86 10.46
CA THR A 10 14.03 32.79 9.39
C THR A 10 15.36 32.44 8.74
N GLY A 11 16.36 32.01 9.51
CA GLY A 11 17.65 31.56 8.97
C GLY A 11 17.51 30.29 8.11
N GLY A 12 16.73 29.32 8.57
CA GLY A 12 16.43 28.10 7.80
C GLY A 12 15.66 28.42 6.51
N ALA A 13 14.65 29.26 6.54
CA ALA A 13 13.89 29.68 5.37
C ALA A 13 14.74 30.43 4.34
N LEU A 14 15.67 31.30 4.80
CA LEU A 14 16.62 32.00 3.94
C LEU A 14 17.62 31.05 3.27
N LEU A 15 18.16 30.08 4.00
CA LEU A 15 19.06 29.07 3.44
C LEU A 15 18.38 28.20 2.39
N VAL A 16 17.14 27.77 2.66
CA VAL A 16 16.32 27.01 1.70
C VAL A 16 16.00 27.87 0.47
N ALA A 17 15.61 29.12 0.64
CA ALA A 17 15.32 30.03 -0.46
C ALA A 17 16.56 30.30 -1.33
N LEU A 18 17.73 30.45 -0.71
CA LEU A 18 19.01 30.65 -1.42
C LEU A 18 19.44 29.38 -2.19
N ALA A 19 19.34 28.21 -1.56
CA ALA A 19 19.65 26.94 -2.20
C ALA A 19 18.74 26.66 -3.40
N VAL A 20 17.46 26.99 -3.27
CA VAL A 20 16.48 26.86 -4.34
C VAL A 20 16.72 27.89 -5.45
N GLY A 21 16.98 29.14 -5.09
CA GLY A 21 17.30 30.20 -6.05
C GLY A 21 18.52 29.89 -6.91
N LEU A 22 19.55 29.24 -6.32
CA LEU A 22 20.72 28.79 -7.04
C LEU A 22 20.49 27.50 -7.86
N ALA A 23 19.66 26.57 -7.37
CA ALA A 23 19.38 25.34 -8.05
C ALA A 23 18.31 25.46 -9.17
N LEU A 24 17.42 26.46 -9.08
CA LEU A 24 16.30 26.65 -10.00
C LEU A 24 16.70 26.78 -11.46
N PRO A 25 17.72 27.59 -11.86
CA PRO A 25 18.15 27.73 -13.25
C PRO A 25 18.76 26.43 -13.80
N LEU A 26 19.59 25.76 -12.97
CA LEU A 26 20.21 24.48 -13.34
C LEU A 26 19.16 23.39 -13.49
N TYR A 27 18.18 23.38 -12.61
CA TYR A 27 17.05 22.47 -12.66
C TYR A 27 16.16 22.72 -13.90
N ALA A 28 15.83 23.98 -14.19
CA ALA A 28 15.04 24.35 -15.37
C ALA A 28 15.75 23.95 -16.67
N GLN A 29 17.06 24.12 -16.74
CA GLN A 29 17.87 23.72 -17.90
C GLN A 29 17.96 22.19 -18.06
N ALA A 30 18.13 21.44 -16.97
CA ALA A 30 18.17 19.98 -16.98
C ALA A 30 16.80 19.33 -17.28
N MET A 31 15.70 20.06 -17.01
CA MET A 31 14.32 19.57 -17.12
C MET A 31 13.55 20.14 -18.32
N SER A 32 14.25 20.77 -19.27
CA SER A 32 13.64 21.33 -20.48
C SER A 32 12.76 20.28 -21.19
N GLY A 33 11.44 20.56 -21.26
CA GLY A 33 10.47 19.77 -22.03
C GLY A 33 9.32 19.09 -21.25
N SER A 34 9.27 19.14 -19.90
CA SER A 34 8.18 18.54 -19.13
C SER A 34 7.66 19.49 -18.03
N ALA A 35 6.44 20.01 -18.21
CA ALA A 35 5.76 20.85 -17.20
C ALA A 35 5.62 20.13 -15.84
N VAL A 36 5.43 18.82 -15.83
CA VAL A 36 5.32 17.98 -14.62
C VAL A 36 6.63 18.01 -13.83
N ARG A 37 7.77 17.95 -14.53
CA ARG A 37 9.09 18.01 -13.87
C ARG A 37 9.37 19.40 -13.27
N LEU A 38 8.92 20.47 -13.92
CA LEU A 38 9.05 21.84 -13.39
C LEU A 38 8.29 22.05 -12.08
N LEU A 39 7.16 21.36 -11.90
CA LEU A 39 6.37 21.44 -10.66
C LEU A 39 7.00 20.64 -9.49
N ALA A 40 7.92 19.72 -9.75
CA ALA A 40 8.52 18.89 -8.70
C ALA A 40 9.32 19.70 -7.67
N LEU A 41 10.02 20.75 -8.09
CA LEU A 41 10.81 21.60 -7.17
C LEU A 41 9.93 22.45 -6.23
N PRO A 42 8.90 23.20 -6.70
CA PRO A 42 7.95 23.87 -5.81
C PRO A 42 7.26 22.88 -4.85
N ALA A 43 6.87 21.70 -5.33
CA ALA A 43 6.26 20.67 -4.48
C ALA A 43 7.22 20.21 -3.37
N LEU A 44 8.50 19.97 -3.70
CA LEU A 44 9.54 19.63 -2.71
C LEU A 44 9.73 20.71 -1.66
N LEU A 45 9.68 21.98 -2.05
CA LEU A 45 9.74 23.11 -1.11
C LEU A 45 8.58 23.12 -0.14
N VAL A 46 7.35 22.93 -0.64
CA VAL A 46 6.17 22.82 0.19
C VAL A 46 6.31 21.63 1.16
N LEU A 47 6.77 20.47 0.69
CA LEU A 47 7.02 19.31 1.54
C LEU A 47 8.08 19.60 2.61
N ALA A 48 9.19 20.26 2.26
CA ALA A 48 10.25 20.63 3.20
C ALA A 48 9.74 21.64 4.26
N ILE A 49 8.98 22.64 3.85
CA ILE A 49 8.35 23.60 4.76
C ILE A 49 7.42 22.87 5.73
N LEU A 50 6.49 22.04 5.23
CA LEU A 50 5.57 21.28 6.06
C LEU A 50 6.30 20.31 7.00
N PHE A 51 7.41 19.71 6.54
CA PHE A 51 8.25 18.86 7.38
C PHE A 51 8.82 19.58 8.59
N LEU A 52 9.19 20.84 8.43
CA LEU A 52 9.71 21.66 9.51
C LEU A 52 8.61 22.15 10.45
N TYR A 53 7.45 22.52 9.92
CA TYR A 53 6.36 23.13 10.69
C TYR A 53 5.39 22.11 11.29
N ASP A 54 4.86 21.18 10.49
CA ASP A 54 3.86 20.21 10.94
C ASP A 54 3.96 18.87 10.17
N ARG A 55 4.66 17.92 10.77
CA ARG A 55 4.85 16.58 10.22
C ARG A 55 3.56 15.77 10.09
N LEU A 56 2.54 16.08 10.91
CA LEU A 56 1.23 15.44 10.84
C LEU A 56 0.50 15.87 9.57
N VAL A 57 0.44 17.19 9.34
CA VAL A 57 -0.17 17.76 8.13
C VAL A 57 0.57 17.27 6.88
N LEU A 58 1.91 17.22 6.92
CA LEU A 58 2.69 16.65 5.82
C LEU A 58 2.30 15.20 5.53
N LEU A 59 2.26 14.33 6.55
CA LEU A 59 1.89 12.92 6.34
C LEU A 59 0.45 12.80 5.82
N ALA A 60 -0.48 13.57 6.36
CA ALA A 60 -1.86 13.58 5.90
C ALA A 60 -1.99 14.04 4.45
N LEU A 61 -1.26 15.07 4.04
CA LEU A 61 -1.25 15.57 2.66
C LEU A 61 -0.64 14.54 1.70
N VAL A 62 0.48 13.94 2.09
CA VAL A 62 1.14 12.89 1.30
C VAL A 62 0.19 11.69 1.13
N LEU A 63 -0.46 11.23 2.18
CA LEU A 63 -1.44 10.13 2.10
C LEU A 63 -2.67 10.53 1.26
N LEU A 64 -3.14 11.77 1.37
CA LEU A 64 -4.27 12.24 0.57
C LEU A 64 -3.96 12.23 -0.94
N LEU A 65 -2.74 12.61 -1.33
CA LEU A 65 -2.34 12.76 -2.73
C LEU A 65 -1.61 11.55 -3.31
N ARG A 66 -1.18 10.59 -2.48
CA ARG A 66 -0.33 9.47 -2.93
C ARG A 66 -0.97 8.64 -4.04
N ALA A 67 -2.27 8.34 -3.94
CA ALA A 67 -3.00 7.57 -4.93
C ALA A 67 -3.15 8.32 -6.25
N ALA A 68 -3.36 9.65 -6.20
CA ALA A 68 -3.44 10.50 -7.38
C ALA A 68 -2.07 10.69 -8.06
N GLY A 69 -0.98 10.63 -7.28
CA GLY A 69 0.37 10.91 -7.74
C GLY A 69 1.16 9.71 -8.27
N ASP A 70 0.64 8.49 -8.23
CA ASP A 70 1.46 7.29 -8.55
C ASP A 70 2.07 7.34 -9.96
N LEU A 71 1.29 7.71 -10.96
CA LEU A 71 1.76 7.87 -12.33
C LEU A 71 2.81 8.99 -12.46
N VAL A 72 2.60 10.12 -11.74
CA VAL A 72 3.52 11.26 -11.75
C VAL A 72 4.87 10.87 -11.14
N PHE A 73 4.86 10.09 -10.07
CA PHE A 73 6.09 9.62 -9.43
C PHE A 73 6.91 8.68 -10.30
N GLU A 74 6.26 7.91 -11.16
CA GLU A 74 6.91 7.06 -12.14
C GLU A 74 7.57 7.88 -13.27
N THR A 75 6.90 8.92 -13.75
CA THR A 75 7.34 9.73 -14.90
C THR A 75 8.41 10.76 -14.55
N THR A 76 8.59 11.11 -13.28
CA THR A 76 9.56 12.13 -12.81
C THR A 76 10.95 11.56 -12.48
N ARG A 77 11.26 10.34 -12.87
CA ARG A 77 12.58 9.72 -12.61
C ARG A 77 13.65 10.36 -13.49
N VAL A 78 14.78 10.70 -12.87
CA VAL A 78 16.00 11.22 -13.50
C VAL A 78 17.15 10.33 -13.10
N GLU A 79 17.95 9.89 -14.07
CA GLU A 79 19.17 9.14 -13.79
C GLU A 79 20.31 10.08 -13.47
N ILE A 80 20.87 9.94 -12.26
CA ILE A 80 22.06 10.69 -11.79
C ILE A 80 23.07 9.66 -11.29
N GLY A 81 24.21 9.55 -11.97
CA GLY A 81 25.30 8.64 -11.58
C GLY A 81 24.88 7.15 -11.53
N GLY A 82 24.01 6.71 -12.43
CA GLY A 82 23.48 5.33 -12.46
C GLY A 82 22.36 5.03 -11.44
N LEU A 83 21.95 6.04 -10.66
CA LEU A 83 20.81 5.96 -9.74
C LEU A 83 19.61 6.73 -10.33
N ALA A 84 18.51 6.03 -10.52
CA ALA A 84 17.25 6.68 -10.91
C ALA A 84 16.59 7.30 -9.68
N ILE A 85 16.78 8.59 -9.49
CA ILE A 85 16.17 9.39 -8.42
C ILE A 85 14.93 10.06 -8.99
N GLY A 86 13.77 9.89 -8.35
CA GLY A 86 12.52 10.54 -8.75
C GLY A 86 11.87 11.25 -7.56
N PHE A 87 10.88 12.08 -7.87
CA PHE A 87 10.09 12.77 -6.84
C PHE A 87 9.49 11.79 -5.81
N GLY A 88 9.04 10.60 -6.26
CA GLY A 88 8.55 9.55 -5.36
C GLY A 88 9.61 9.06 -4.37
N GLY A 89 10.88 8.97 -4.77
CA GLY A 89 11.98 8.61 -3.88
C GLY A 89 12.21 9.64 -2.76
N LEU A 90 12.10 10.92 -3.09
CA LEU A 90 12.22 12.02 -2.11
C LEU A 90 11.04 12.02 -1.12
N VAL A 91 9.82 11.80 -1.60
CA VAL A 91 8.64 11.66 -0.72
C VAL A 91 8.81 10.46 0.23
N ASN A 92 9.32 9.33 -0.26
CA ASN A 92 9.65 8.18 0.60
C ASN A 92 10.69 8.53 1.67
N ALA A 93 11.74 9.27 1.30
CA ALA A 93 12.78 9.70 2.24
C ALA A 93 12.21 10.60 3.35
N PHE A 94 11.31 11.55 3.02
CA PHE A 94 10.62 12.36 4.02
C PHE A 94 9.79 11.52 4.98
N VAL A 95 9.04 10.54 4.48
CA VAL A 95 8.20 9.68 5.32
C VAL A 95 9.05 8.81 6.24
N ILE A 96 10.16 8.24 5.74
CA ILE A 96 11.11 7.49 6.55
C ILE A 96 11.72 8.39 7.64
N LEU A 97 12.15 9.60 7.28
CA LEU A 97 12.74 10.55 8.21
C LEU A 97 11.74 11.00 9.29
N ILE A 98 10.46 11.23 8.93
CA ILE A 98 9.40 11.49 9.91
C ILE A 98 9.33 10.36 10.94
N ALA A 99 9.27 9.11 10.50
CA ALA A 99 9.18 7.97 11.40
C ALA A 99 10.40 7.85 12.31
N VAL A 100 11.61 8.02 11.76
CA VAL A 100 12.86 8.03 12.55
C VAL A 100 12.82 9.09 13.63
N LEU A 101 12.43 10.32 13.30
CA LEU A 101 12.36 11.43 14.26
C LEU A 101 11.27 11.22 15.32
N LEU A 102 10.13 10.62 14.95
CA LEU A 102 9.07 10.29 15.90
C LEU A 102 9.51 9.22 16.89
N VAL A 103 10.15 8.14 16.39
CA VAL A 103 10.67 7.06 17.24
C VAL A 103 11.80 7.56 18.13
N ALA A 104 12.75 8.34 17.60
CA ALA A 104 13.84 8.91 18.39
C ALA A 104 13.34 9.87 19.49
N ALA A 105 12.28 10.65 19.21
CA ALA A 105 11.73 11.56 20.19
C ALA A 105 10.92 10.87 21.32
N ARG A 106 10.25 9.75 21.02
CA ARG A 106 9.36 9.05 21.98
C ARG A 106 9.32 7.55 21.68
N PRO A 107 10.42 6.82 21.94
CA PRO A 107 10.54 5.39 21.59
C PRO A 107 9.51 4.51 22.33
N GLU A 108 9.06 4.94 23.52
CA GLU A 108 8.07 4.24 24.33
C GLU A 108 6.70 4.08 23.67
N ARG A 109 6.39 4.89 22.68
CA ARG A 109 5.10 4.82 21.95
C ARG A 109 5.01 3.67 20.96
N PHE A 110 6.16 3.18 20.48
CA PHE A 110 6.18 2.07 19.55
C PHE A 110 6.49 0.76 20.27
N PRO A 111 5.50 -0.14 20.42
CA PRO A 111 5.64 -1.31 21.29
C PRO A 111 6.58 -2.35 20.67
N THR A 112 7.50 -2.88 21.49
CA THR A 112 8.48 -3.91 21.11
C THR A 112 7.84 -5.17 20.52
N ARG A 113 6.61 -5.50 20.95
CA ARG A 113 5.84 -6.65 20.43
C ARG A 113 5.55 -6.58 18.95
N VAL A 114 5.56 -5.39 18.36
CA VAL A 114 5.36 -5.14 16.92
C VAL A 114 6.67 -4.76 16.26
N ALA A 115 7.53 -4.04 17.01
CA ALA A 115 8.85 -3.65 16.53
C ALA A 115 9.72 -4.86 16.18
N ALA A 116 9.72 -5.91 17.03
CA ALA A 116 10.57 -7.09 16.85
C ALA A 116 10.30 -7.85 15.53
N PRO A 117 9.06 -8.23 15.16
CA PRO A 117 8.82 -8.91 13.90
C PRO A 117 9.09 -8.02 12.68
N TRP A 118 8.83 -6.70 12.76
CA TRP A 118 9.24 -5.76 11.71
C TRP A 118 10.75 -5.70 11.56
N ALA A 119 11.49 -5.60 12.69
CA ALA A 119 12.95 -5.59 12.69
C ALA A 119 13.51 -6.88 12.09
N ALA A 120 12.97 -8.04 12.46
CA ALA A 120 13.39 -9.33 11.90
C ALA A 120 13.21 -9.37 10.38
N PHE A 121 12.07 -8.91 9.87
CA PHE A 121 11.79 -8.86 8.43
C PHE A 121 12.70 -7.86 7.70
N LEU A 122 12.90 -6.67 8.26
CA LEU A 122 13.79 -5.66 7.68
C LEU A 122 15.27 -6.05 7.74
N ILE A 123 15.71 -6.76 8.80
CA ILE A 123 17.09 -7.30 8.87
C ILE A 123 17.28 -8.38 7.81
N ALA A 124 16.34 -9.31 7.65
CA ALA A 124 16.40 -10.30 6.57
C ALA A 124 16.46 -9.63 5.18
N ALA A 125 15.66 -8.59 4.96
CA ALA A 125 15.69 -7.83 3.72
C ALA A 125 17.03 -7.07 3.53
N LEU A 126 17.64 -6.53 4.61
CA LEU A 126 18.94 -5.86 4.56
C LEU A 126 20.07 -6.85 4.22
N ILE A 127 20.04 -8.05 4.79
CA ILE A 127 20.97 -9.13 4.38
C ILE A 127 20.76 -9.43 2.89
N GLY A 128 19.49 -9.50 2.43
CA GLY A 128 19.16 -9.66 1.02
C GLY A 128 19.66 -8.55 0.11
N VAL A 129 19.83 -7.30 0.60
CA VAL A 129 20.50 -6.23 -0.15
C VAL A 129 21.98 -6.56 -0.37
N GLY A 130 22.67 -7.04 0.68
CA GLY A 130 24.08 -7.42 0.59
C GLY A 130 24.37 -8.59 -0.34
N MET A 131 23.37 -9.45 -0.60
CA MET A 131 23.46 -10.61 -1.48
C MET A 131 22.90 -10.36 -2.89
N ALA A 132 22.36 -9.17 -3.15
CA ALA A 132 21.61 -8.87 -4.35
C ALA A 132 22.47 -8.86 -5.62
N PRO A 133 21.97 -9.41 -6.74
CA PRO A 133 22.67 -9.37 -8.03
C PRO A 133 22.72 -7.96 -8.63
N ASN A 134 21.75 -7.08 -8.27
CA ASN A 134 21.74 -5.67 -8.63
C ASN A 134 21.51 -4.82 -7.38
N LEU A 135 22.56 -4.17 -6.91
CA LEU A 135 22.53 -3.38 -5.68
C LEU A 135 21.56 -2.18 -5.77
N GLY A 136 21.50 -1.50 -6.91
CA GLY A 136 20.62 -0.33 -7.08
C GLY A 136 19.13 -0.67 -6.96
N ASP A 137 18.71 -1.75 -7.59
CA ASP A 137 17.33 -2.23 -7.51
C ASP A 137 17.00 -2.79 -6.12
N ALA A 138 17.96 -3.47 -5.48
CA ALA A 138 17.79 -3.99 -4.13
C ALA A 138 17.64 -2.87 -3.09
N VAL A 139 18.49 -1.84 -3.14
CA VAL A 139 18.38 -0.65 -2.27
C VAL A 139 17.04 0.04 -2.47
N ARG A 140 16.57 0.20 -3.71
CA ARG A 140 15.26 0.79 -4.00
C ARG A 140 14.12 -0.03 -3.39
N SER A 141 14.17 -1.35 -3.54
CA SER A 141 13.18 -2.26 -2.96
C SER A 141 13.20 -2.21 -1.43
N TYR A 142 14.37 -2.17 -0.82
CA TYR A 142 14.55 -2.04 0.61
C TYR A 142 14.01 -0.70 1.16
N LEU A 143 14.28 0.42 0.49
CA LEU A 143 13.71 1.73 0.84
C LEU A 143 12.18 1.74 0.73
N GLY A 144 11.61 0.99 -0.21
CA GLY A 144 10.18 0.73 -0.27
C GLY A 144 9.66 0.06 1.01
N LEU A 145 10.30 -1.04 1.46
CA LEU A 145 9.95 -1.75 2.70
C LEU A 145 10.10 -0.86 3.94
N LEU A 146 11.17 -0.06 4.01
CA LEU A 146 11.36 0.93 5.08
C LEU A 146 10.25 1.98 5.10
N SER A 147 9.76 2.42 3.93
CA SER A 147 8.66 3.37 3.87
C SER A 147 7.33 2.78 4.38
N TYR A 148 7.08 1.48 4.14
CA TYR A 148 5.91 0.78 4.69
C TYR A 148 5.98 0.71 6.22
N PHE A 149 7.15 0.34 6.74
CA PHE A 149 7.40 0.38 8.17
C PHE A 149 7.23 1.79 8.74
N ALA A 150 7.77 2.81 8.07
CA ALA A 150 7.68 4.20 8.48
C ALA A 150 6.22 4.70 8.57
N VAL A 151 5.41 4.40 7.56
CA VAL A 151 3.96 4.73 7.57
C VAL A 151 3.24 3.99 8.70
N PHE A 152 3.52 2.69 8.87
CA PHE A 152 2.95 1.87 9.94
C PHE A 152 3.31 2.41 11.33
N VAL A 153 4.57 2.70 11.57
CA VAL A 153 5.07 3.27 12.84
C VAL A 153 4.45 4.62 13.12
N SER A 154 4.38 5.49 12.12
CA SER A 154 3.83 6.85 12.27
C SER A 154 2.41 6.83 12.82
N ALA A 155 1.60 5.81 12.48
CA ALA A 155 0.25 5.66 13.00
C ALA A 155 0.19 5.64 14.55
N PHE A 156 1.18 5.05 15.24
CA PHE A 156 1.22 4.99 16.71
C PHE A 156 1.49 6.36 17.36
N TYR A 157 2.01 7.31 16.61
CA TYR A 157 2.26 8.68 17.10
C TYR A 157 1.09 9.62 16.85
N PHE A 158 0.26 9.31 15.85
CA PHE A 158 -0.87 10.12 15.44
C PHE A 158 -2.20 9.62 15.98
N VAL A 159 -2.37 8.29 16.07
CA VAL A 159 -3.61 7.65 16.54
C VAL A 159 -3.52 7.39 18.03
N ARG A 160 -4.38 8.07 18.80
CA ARG A 160 -4.47 7.92 20.25
C ARG A 160 -5.71 7.15 20.71
N GLY A 161 -6.67 6.96 19.82
CA GLY A 161 -7.92 6.28 20.11
C GLY A 161 -8.82 6.15 18.88
N GLU A 162 -10.06 5.71 19.09
CA GLU A 162 -11.04 5.50 18.03
C GLU A 162 -11.30 6.76 17.20
N GLY A 163 -11.29 7.95 17.81
CA GLY A 163 -11.51 9.22 17.12
C GLY A 163 -10.51 9.45 15.99
N ASP A 164 -9.24 9.19 16.27
CA ASP A 164 -8.17 9.39 15.31
C ASP A 164 -8.15 8.29 14.23
N PHE A 165 -8.55 7.04 14.59
CA PHE A 165 -8.74 5.96 13.60
C PHE A 165 -9.78 6.36 12.55
N LYS A 166 -10.90 6.97 12.96
CA LYS A 166 -11.92 7.48 12.05
C LYS A 166 -11.40 8.58 11.13
N VAL A 167 -10.51 9.43 11.61
CA VAL A 167 -9.83 10.43 10.78
C VAL A 167 -8.96 9.76 9.73
N CYS A 168 -8.21 8.71 10.11
CA CYS A 168 -7.43 7.92 9.17
C CYS A 168 -8.32 7.29 8.08
N VAL A 169 -9.44 6.67 8.45
CA VAL A 169 -10.42 6.11 7.51
C VAL A 169 -10.95 7.18 6.55
N LYS A 170 -11.36 8.34 7.06
CA LYS A 170 -11.85 9.46 6.24
C LYS A 170 -10.78 9.95 5.26
N LEU A 171 -9.53 10.06 5.71
CA LEU A 171 -8.40 10.49 4.88
C LEU A 171 -8.22 9.54 3.69
N VAL A 172 -8.23 8.22 3.94
CA VAL A 172 -8.09 7.23 2.87
C VAL A 172 -9.30 7.25 1.93
N LEU A 173 -10.52 7.42 2.44
CA LEU A 173 -11.71 7.57 1.59
C LEU A 173 -11.62 8.82 0.71
N LEU A 174 -11.16 9.95 1.25
CA LEU A 174 -10.99 11.18 0.48
C LEU A 174 -9.89 11.04 -0.59
N SER A 175 -8.81 10.29 -0.31
CA SER A 175 -7.75 10.06 -1.29
C SER A 175 -8.22 9.31 -2.54
N SER A 176 -9.36 8.61 -2.47
CA SER A 176 -9.91 7.85 -3.60
C SER A 176 -10.69 8.69 -4.61
N LEU A 177 -11.08 9.91 -4.25
CA LEU A 177 -11.94 10.75 -5.11
C LEU A 177 -11.24 11.12 -6.43
N LEU A 178 -9.98 11.53 -6.36
CA LEU A 178 -9.21 11.88 -7.57
C LEU A 178 -8.95 10.66 -8.47
N PRO A 179 -8.46 9.52 -7.97
CA PRO A 179 -8.36 8.31 -8.77
C PRO A 179 -9.70 7.86 -9.38
N ALA A 180 -10.80 7.93 -8.64
CA ALA A 180 -12.12 7.56 -9.18
C ALA A 180 -12.55 8.51 -10.30
N ALA A 181 -12.39 9.83 -10.11
CA ALA A 181 -12.72 10.82 -11.13
C ALA A 181 -11.85 10.64 -12.41
N TYR A 182 -10.54 10.44 -12.22
CA TYR A 182 -9.62 10.19 -13.34
C TYR A 182 -9.99 8.89 -14.07
N GLY A 183 -10.32 7.82 -13.33
CA GLY A 183 -10.76 6.55 -13.92
C GLY A 183 -12.04 6.68 -14.75
N LEU A 184 -12.99 7.51 -14.32
CA LEU A 184 -14.18 7.85 -15.12
C LEU A 184 -13.81 8.62 -16.41
N GLY A 185 -12.86 9.56 -16.33
CA GLY A 185 -12.35 10.27 -17.48
C GLY A 185 -11.65 9.32 -18.47
N GLU A 186 -10.79 8.41 -17.97
CA GLU A 186 -10.13 7.39 -18.77
C GLU A 186 -11.16 6.48 -19.50
N LEU A 187 -12.20 6.05 -18.78
CA LEU A 187 -13.29 5.26 -19.35
C LEU A 187 -14.05 6.01 -20.44
N ALA A 188 -14.38 7.28 -20.23
CA ALA A 188 -15.09 8.11 -21.19
C ALA A 188 -14.26 8.30 -22.48
N LEU A 189 -12.97 8.58 -22.35
CA LEU A 189 -12.07 8.74 -23.49
C LEU A 189 -11.93 7.45 -24.33
N HIS A 190 -11.81 6.28 -23.66
CA HIS A 190 -11.74 4.99 -24.38
C HIS A 190 -13.08 4.60 -25.01
N GLY A 191 -14.20 4.88 -24.34
CA GLY A 191 -15.53 4.67 -24.89
C GLY A 191 -15.79 5.50 -26.15
N LEU A 192 -15.35 6.76 -26.16
CA LEU A 192 -15.45 7.66 -27.33
C LEU A 192 -14.53 7.23 -28.48
N ALA A 193 -13.39 6.61 -28.18
CA ALA A 193 -12.45 6.08 -29.19
C ALA A 193 -12.88 4.73 -29.80
N GLY A 194 -14.05 4.18 -29.42
CA GLY A 194 -14.68 3.03 -30.09
C GLY A 194 -14.23 1.65 -29.61
N GLY A 195 -13.58 1.50 -28.44
CA GLY A 195 -13.17 0.17 -28.01
C GLY A 195 -12.94 -0.03 -26.54
N LEU A 196 -13.89 -0.72 -25.88
CA LEU A 196 -13.67 -1.28 -24.52
C LEU A 196 -13.11 -2.71 -24.55
N GLN A 197 -12.94 -3.30 -25.75
CA GLN A 197 -12.33 -4.62 -25.89
C GLN A 197 -10.85 -4.56 -25.48
N ALA A 198 -10.43 -5.47 -24.62
CA ALA A 198 -9.08 -5.55 -24.02
C ALA A 198 -8.66 -4.33 -23.15
N PHE A 199 -9.54 -3.34 -22.96
CA PHE A 199 -9.26 -2.20 -22.08
C PHE A 199 -9.28 -2.64 -20.61
N ARG A 200 -8.23 -2.30 -19.88
CA ARG A 200 -8.12 -2.51 -18.43
C ARG A 200 -7.89 -1.17 -17.73
N LEU A 201 -8.86 -0.77 -16.94
CA LEU A 201 -8.84 0.50 -16.21
C LEU A 201 -7.69 0.52 -15.18
N LYS A 202 -6.80 1.49 -15.24
CA LYS A 202 -5.70 1.70 -14.31
C LYS A 202 -5.77 3.02 -13.53
N SER A 203 -6.53 3.97 -14.03
CA SER A 203 -6.66 5.30 -13.44
C SER A 203 -5.29 6.00 -13.29
N THR A 204 -5.05 6.65 -12.15
CA THR A 204 -3.79 7.34 -11.80
C THR A 204 -2.65 6.37 -11.41
N PHE A 205 -2.88 5.07 -11.43
CA PHE A 205 -1.87 4.07 -11.07
C PHE A 205 -1.10 3.55 -12.28
N SER A 206 0.11 3.08 -12.05
CA SER A 206 0.97 2.52 -13.08
C SER A 206 0.46 1.19 -13.65
N HIS A 207 -0.36 0.45 -12.87
CA HIS A 207 -0.89 -0.85 -13.29
C HIS A 207 -2.34 -1.08 -12.81
N PRO A 208 -3.22 -1.73 -13.61
CA PRO A 208 -4.61 -2.02 -13.23
C PRO A 208 -4.76 -2.79 -11.91
N ASN A 209 -3.84 -3.72 -11.59
CA ASN A 209 -3.89 -4.49 -10.35
C ASN A 209 -3.72 -3.59 -9.12
N ILE A 210 -2.86 -2.57 -9.18
CA ILE A 210 -2.64 -1.65 -8.06
C ILE A 210 -3.92 -0.88 -7.78
N PHE A 211 -4.57 -0.38 -8.84
CA PHE A 211 -5.86 0.31 -8.70
C PHE A 211 -6.95 -0.61 -8.14
N ALA A 212 -7.02 -1.85 -8.62
CA ALA A 212 -7.99 -2.83 -8.14
C ALA A 212 -7.84 -3.11 -6.63
N PHE A 213 -6.63 -3.34 -6.14
CA PHE A 213 -6.36 -3.60 -4.72
C PHE A 213 -6.62 -2.36 -3.86
N TYR A 214 -6.32 -1.18 -4.39
CA TYR A 214 -6.68 0.07 -3.73
C TYR A 214 -8.20 0.25 -3.64
N LEU A 215 -8.96 -0.09 -4.70
CA LEU A 215 -10.42 -0.02 -4.68
C LEU A 215 -11.04 -0.99 -3.67
N THR A 216 -10.52 -2.21 -3.53
CA THR A 216 -11.01 -3.16 -2.52
C THR A 216 -10.80 -2.64 -1.10
N LEU A 217 -9.64 -2.06 -0.81
CA LEU A 217 -9.38 -1.38 0.46
C LEU A 217 -10.37 -0.23 0.69
N VAL A 218 -10.61 0.64 -0.31
CA VAL A 218 -11.56 1.76 -0.21
C VAL A 218 -12.99 1.27 0.00
N LEU A 219 -13.42 0.19 -0.67
CA LEU A 219 -14.72 -0.45 -0.47
C LEU A 219 -14.88 -0.96 0.97
N LEU A 220 -13.85 -1.62 1.50
CA LEU A 220 -13.85 -2.12 2.87
C LEU A 220 -13.96 -0.98 3.91
N LEU A 221 -13.23 0.13 3.68
CA LEU A 221 -13.34 1.32 4.54
C LEU A 221 -14.66 2.07 4.36
N SER A 222 -15.26 2.03 3.16
CA SER A 222 -16.61 2.57 2.92
C SER A 222 -17.68 1.80 3.72
N LEU A 223 -17.56 0.45 3.76
CA LEU A 223 -18.39 -0.39 4.61
C LEU A 223 -18.28 0.02 6.08
N TYR A 224 -17.06 0.20 6.58
CA TYR A 224 -16.83 0.67 7.94
C TYR A 224 -17.49 2.03 8.19
N ALA A 225 -17.29 3.00 7.29
CA ALA A 225 -17.85 4.33 7.44
C ALA A 225 -19.38 4.35 7.43
N LEU A 226 -20.03 3.50 6.62
CA LEU A 226 -21.49 3.40 6.53
C LEU A 226 -22.11 2.68 7.72
N LYS A 227 -21.41 1.71 8.32
CA LYS A 227 -21.94 0.78 9.32
C LYS A 227 -21.47 1.07 10.74
N SER A 228 -20.35 1.76 10.92
CA SER A 228 -19.85 2.08 12.26
C SER A 228 -20.69 3.18 12.92
N PRO A 229 -21.26 2.92 14.11
CA PRO A 229 -21.97 3.95 14.88
C PRO A 229 -21.05 5.09 15.30
N ALA A 230 -19.75 4.81 15.31
CA ALA A 230 -18.71 5.72 15.70
C ALA A 230 -18.45 6.82 14.64
N ILE A 231 -18.86 6.65 13.38
CA ILE A 231 -18.76 7.68 12.34
C ILE A 231 -20.14 8.32 12.12
N ALA A 232 -20.35 9.49 12.72
CA ALA A 232 -21.56 10.27 12.48
C ALA A 232 -21.53 10.85 11.06
N LEU A 233 -22.29 10.26 10.15
CA LEU A 233 -22.50 10.79 8.80
C LEU A 233 -23.79 11.60 8.77
N THR A 234 -23.74 12.82 8.20
CA THR A 234 -24.97 13.55 7.85
C THR A 234 -25.77 12.77 6.79
N PRO A 235 -27.10 12.97 6.68
CA PRO A 235 -27.89 12.27 5.66
C PRO A 235 -27.30 12.40 4.25
N LEU A 236 -26.88 13.61 3.85
CA LEU A 236 -26.25 13.86 2.57
C LEU A 236 -24.95 13.04 2.38
N ARG A 237 -24.05 13.04 3.37
CA ARG A 237 -22.79 12.28 3.29
C ARG A 237 -23.06 10.77 3.23
N ARG A 238 -24.05 10.29 3.96
CA ARG A 238 -24.47 8.88 3.90
C ARG A 238 -24.96 8.51 2.50
N THR A 239 -25.85 9.32 1.91
CA THR A 239 -26.37 9.10 0.55
C THR A 239 -25.24 9.12 -0.48
N LEU A 240 -24.36 10.13 -0.44
CA LEU A 240 -23.20 10.22 -1.35
C LEU A 240 -22.29 9.00 -1.23
N LEU A 241 -21.94 8.58 -0.02
CA LEU A 241 -21.10 7.41 0.19
C LEU A 241 -21.80 6.10 -0.25
N THR A 242 -23.10 5.99 -0.05
CA THR A 242 -23.90 4.84 -0.52
C THR A 242 -23.91 4.77 -2.04
N ALA A 243 -24.04 5.92 -2.73
CA ALA A 243 -23.96 6.00 -4.18
C ALA A 243 -22.54 5.78 -4.73
N TYR A 244 -21.53 6.12 -3.94
CA TYR A 244 -20.11 5.92 -4.31
C TYR A 244 -19.71 4.45 -4.32
N VAL A 245 -20.27 3.59 -3.46
CA VAL A 245 -19.96 2.16 -3.39
C VAL A 245 -20.20 1.43 -4.72
N PRO A 246 -21.37 1.49 -5.37
CA PRO A 246 -21.58 0.86 -6.67
C PRO A 246 -20.69 1.44 -7.77
N LEU A 247 -20.34 2.72 -7.72
CA LEU A 247 -19.34 3.30 -8.62
C LEU A 247 -17.97 2.61 -8.45
N LEU A 248 -17.49 2.48 -7.22
CA LEU A 248 -16.22 1.79 -6.93
C LEU A 248 -16.23 0.33 -7.39
N LEU A 249 -17.37 -0.37 -7.20
CA LEU A 249 -17.53 -1.75 -7.69
C LEU A 249 -17.47 -1.82 -9.22
N GLY A 250 -18.11 -0.88 -9.92
CA GLY A 250 -18.04 -0.76 -11.37
C GLY A 250 -16.59 -0.54 -11.86
N LEU A 251 -15.88 0.42 -11.23
CA LEU A 251 -14.47 0.67 -11.54
C LEU A 251 -13.60 -0.57 -11.25
N LEU A 252 -13.84 -1.30 -10.15
CA LEU A 252 -13.15 -2.53 -9.81
C LEU A 252 -13.34 -3.61 -10.90
N LEU A 253 -14.56 -3.81 -11.39
CA LEU A 253 -14.83 -4.76 -12.48
C LEU A 253 -14.06 -4.39 -13.76
N LEU A 254 -13.99 -3.10 -14.10
CA LEU A 254 -13.29 -2.61 -15.28
C LEU A 254 -11.75 -2.73 -15.19
N THR A 255 -11.19 -2.93 -14.01
CA THR A 255 -9.75 -3.26 -13.89
C THR A 255 -9.41 -4.65 -14.44
N GLN A 256 -10.39 -5.52 -14.58
CA GLN A 256 -10.25 -6.93 -14.99
C GLN A 256 -9.23 -7.71 -14.15
N THR A 257 -9.15 -7.42 -12.83
CA THR A 257 -8.20 -8.04 -11.90
C THR A 257 -8.89 -9.13 -11.07
N ARG A 258 -8.77 -10.38 -11.51
CA ARG A 258 -9.46 -11.56 -10.91
C ARG A 258 -9.18 -11.74 -9.42
N SER A 259 -7.93 -11.57 -9.00
CA SER A 259 -7.55 -11.70 -7.58
C SER A 259 -8.22 -10.66 -6.67
N ALA A 260 -8.39 -9.43 -7.16
CA ALA A 260 -9.12 -8.38 -6.44
C ALA A 260 -10.62 -8.69 -6.34
N TRP A 261 -11.23 -9.25 -7.39
CA TRP A 261 -12.64 -9.67 -7.35
C TRP A 261 -12.85 -10.79 -6.32
N VAL A 262 -11.97 -11.81 -6.33
CA VAL A 262 -12.04 -12.92 -5.36
C VAL A 262 -11.82 -12.41 -3.93
N ALA A 263 -10.84 -11.54 -3.69
CA ALA A 263 -10.57 -10.97 -2.38
C ALA A 263 -11.76 -10.12 -1.90
N CYS A 264 -12.28 -9.24 -2.75
CA CYS A 264 -13.47 -8.42 -2.46
C CYS A 264 -14.68 -9.29 -2.11
N PHE A 265 -14.96 -10.30 -2.94
CA PHE A 265 -16.06 -11.25 -2.69
C PHE A 265 -15.89 -11.99 -1.36
N ALA A 266 -14.71 -12.53 -1.08
CA ALA A 266 -14.43 -13.26 0.17
C ALA A 266 -14.62 -12.37 1.42
N ILE A 267 -14.17 -11.12 1.37
CA ILE A 267 -14.32 -10.16 2.47
C ILE A 267 -15.80 -9.85 2.72
N PHE A 268 -16.56 -9.54 1.67
CA PHE A 268 -17.99 -9.23 1.81
C PHE A 268 -18.79 -10.47 2.19
N ALA A 269 -18.38 -11.69 1.77
CA ALA A 269 -18.95 -12.93 2.23
C ALA A 269 -18.75 -13.13 3.74
N LEU A 270 -17.52 -12.90 4.22
CA LEU A 270 -17.23 -12.94 5.66
C LEU A 270 -18.05 -11.90 6.45
N TYR A 271 -18.17 -10.68 5.92
CA TYR A 271 -19.00 -9.66 6.55
C TYR A 271 -20.46 -10.09 6.67
N THR A 272 -21.06 -10.58 5.58
CA THR A 272 -22.45 -11.01 5.57
C THR A 272 -22.72 -12.16 6.53
N LEU A 273 -21.82 -13.12 6.62
CA LEU A 273 -21.93 -14.27 7.53
C LEU A 273 -21.82 -13.87 9.00
N LEU A 274 -20.92 -12.92 9.32
CA LEU A 274 -20.61 -12.53 10.70
C LEU A 274 -21.51 -11.43 11.27
N PHE A 275 -22.02 -10.53 10.40
CA PHE A 275 -22.73 -9.33 10.83
C PHE A 275 -24.16 -9.21 10.29
N GLU A 276 -24.37 -9.39 8.97
CA GLU A 276 -25.66 -9.09 8.35
C GLU A 276 -26.04 -10.11 7.26
N ARG A 277 -26.61 -11.26 7.65
CA ARG A 277 -26.98 -12.37 6.74
C ARG A 277 -27.94 -11.98 5.61
N ARG A 278 -28.70 -10.89 5.77
CA ARG A 278 -29.60 -10.38 4.73
C ARG A 278 -28.90 -10.01 3.43
N TYR A 279 -27.60 -9.73 3.48
CA TYR A 279 -26.80 -9.42 2.30
C TYR A 279 -26.30 -10.65 1.52
N LEU A 280 -26.56 -11.87 1.99
CA LEU A 280 -26.22 -13.10 1.25
C LEU A 280 -26.87 -13.12 -0.14
N VAL A 281 -28.07 -12.56 -0.28
CA VAL A 281 -28.76 -12.47 -1.57
C VAL A 281 -27.94 -11.65 -2.59
N TYR A 282 -27.34 -10.56 -2.17
CA TYR A 282 -26.49 -9.75 -3.04
C TYR A 282 -25.18 -10.47 -3.42
N LEU A 283 -24.62 -11.28 -2.52
CA LEU A 283 -23.45 -12.11 -2.80
C LEU A 283 -23.75 -13.20 -3.84
N LEU A 284 -24.94 -13.74 -3.85
CA LEU A 284 -25.36 -14.71 -4.87
C LEU A 284 -25.63 -14.03 -6.21
N LEU A 285 -26.22 -12.86 -6.22
CA LEU A 285 -26.58 -12.12 -7.43
C LEU A 285 -25.38 -11.39 -8.06
N ALA A 286 -24.42 -10.88 -7.25
CA ALA A 286 -23.31 -10.07 -7.75
C ALA A 286 -22.44 -10.79 -8.80
N PRO A 287 -22.02 -12.06 -8.62
CA PRO A 287 -21.29 -12.78 -9.66
C PRO A 287 -22.09 -12.97 -10.95
N ALA A 288 -23.37 -13.28 -10.84
CA ALA A 288 -24.25 -13.45 -12.00
C ALA A 288 -24.39 -12.14 -12.80
N LEU A 289 -24.57 -11.01 -12.10
CA LEU A 289 -24.61 -9.68 -12.73
C LEU A 289 -23.25 -9.29 -13.32
N ALA A 290 -22.16 -9.62 -12.64
CA ALA A 290 -20.80 -9.34 -13.14
C ALA A 290 -20.51 -10.08 -14.47
N LEU A 291 -21.02 -11.30 -14.65
CA LEU A 291 -20.88 -12.06 -15.89
C LEU A 291 -21.65 -11.45 -17.09
N LEU A 292 -22.56 -10.51 -16.88
CA LEU A 292 -23.18 -9.73 -17.95
C LEU A 292 -22.21 -8.72 -18.59
N VAL A 293 -21.11 -8.38 -17.89
CA VAL A 293 -20.06 -7.53 -18.45
C VAL A 293 -19.14 -8.39 -19.34
N PRO A 294 -19.04 -8.13 -20.66
CA PRO A 294 -18.30 -8.98 -21.61
C PRO A 294 -16.86 -9.26 -21.18
N GLY A 295 -16.11 -8.22 -20.78
CA GLY A 295 -14.72 -8.36 -20.34
C GLY A 295 -14.56 -9.19 -19.05
N VAL A 296 -15.55 -9.21 -18.14
CA VAL A 296 -15.57 -10.09 -16.97
C VAL A 296 -15.80 -11.54 -17.38
N ARG A 297 -16.82 -11.76 -18.24
CA ARG A 297 -17.15 -13.09 -18.75
C ARG A 297 -15.97 -13.73 -19.48
N GLU A 298 -15.31 -12.99 -20.38
CA GLU A 298 -14.12 -13.46 -21.10
C GLU A 298 -13.00 -13.85 -20.14
N ARG A 299 -12.75 -13.04 -19.10
CA ARG A 299 -11.75 -13.33 -18.08
C ARG A 299 -12.04 -14.55 -17.24
N VAL A 300 -13.31 -14.88 -17.01
CA VAL A 300 -13.71 -16.09 -16.29
C VAL A 300 -13.57 -17.31 -17.21
N LEU A 301 -14.03 -17.21 -18.47
CA LEU A 301 -13.93 -18.29 -19.46
C LEU A 301 -12.48 -18.63 -19.81
N ASP A 302 -11.59 -17.64 -19.86
CA ASP A 302 -10.14 -17.82 -20.09
C ASP A 302 -9.47 -18.77 -19.06
N LEU A 303 -10.05 -18.96 -17.87
CA LEU A 303 -9.55 -19.95 -16.90
C LEU A 303 -9.73 -21.41 -17.35
N GLY A 304 -10.67 -21.68 -18.27
CA GLY A 304 -10.92 -23.00 -18.82
C GLY A 304 -10.05 -23.35 -20.03
N SER A 305 -9.24 -22.43 -20.56
CA SER A 305 -8.43 -22.59 -21.77
C SER A 305 -6.97 -22.27 -21.52
N GLY A 306 -6.05 -22.87 -22.30
CA GLY A 306 -4.61 -22.60 -22.19
C GLY A 306 -3.97 -23.07 -20.88
N ASN A 307 -4.49 -24.13 -20.27
CA ASN A 307 -3.97 -24.70 -19.02
C ASN A 307 -2.74 -25.60 -19.23
N GLU A 308 -2.55 -26.12 -20.44
CA GLU A 308 -1.47 -27.04 -20.78
C GLU A 308 -0.42 -26.36 -21.66
N VAL A 309 0.83 -26.79 -21.50
CA VAL A 309 1.93 -26.38 -22.36
C VAL A 309 1.80 -27.09 -23.70
N VAL A 310 1.26 -26.39 -24.69
CA VAL A 310 1.17 -26.86 -26.08
C VAL A 310 2.11 -26.04 -26.95
N GLN A 311 2.81 -26.69 -27.85
CA GLN A 311 3.72 -26.03 -28.80
C GLN A 311 2.93 -24.97 -29.58
N TYR A 312 3.42 -23.71 -29.55
CA TYR A 312 2.79 -22.54 -30.16
C TYR A 312 1.50 -22.00 -29.51
N ALA A 313 0.99 -22.60 -28.43
CA ALA A 313 -0.16 -22.07 -27.70
C ALA A 313 0.29 -21.22 -26.51
N LYS A 314 -0.34 -20.06 -26.34
CA LYS A 314 -0.08 -19.17 -25.20
C LYS A 314 -0.78 -19.72 -23.96
N LEU A 315 -0.02 -19.95 -22.90
CA LEU A 315 -0.58 -20.27 -21.59
C LEU A 315 -1.48 -19.14 -21.07
N ASN A 316 -2.58 -19.51 -20.39
CA ASN A 316 -3.33 -18.53 -19.64
C ASN A 316 -2.47 -17.97 -18.47
N SER A 317 -2.83 -16.81 -17.97
CA SER A 317 -1.98 -16.12 -16.98
C SER A 317 -1.87 -16.86 -15.65
N PHE A 318 -2.76 -17.79 -15.32
CA PHE A 318 -2.68 -18.62 -14.11
C PHE A 318 -1.73 -19.79 -14.30
N ALA A 319 -1.90 -20.53 -15.39
CA ALA A 319 -1.01 -21.66 -15.75
C ALA A 319 0.44 -21.18 -15.91
N TRP A 320 0.65 -20.01 -16.55
CA TRP A 320 1.96 -19.39 -16.67
C TRP A 320 2.61 -19.09 -15.30
N ARG A 321 1.82 -18.62 -14.33
CA ARG A 321 2.32 -18.37 -12.95
C ARG A 321 2.70 -19.67 -12.24
N LEU A 322 1.91 -20.72 -12.38
CA LEU A 322 2.26 -22.04 -11.81
C LEU A 322 3.60 -22.53 -12.35
N GLN A 323 3.83 -22.40 -13.66
CA GLN A 323 5.09 -22.77 -14.28
C GLN A 323 6.28 -21.96 -13.73
N ILE A 324 6.19 -20.62 -13.69
CA ILE A 324 7.30 -19.80 -13.19
C ILE A 324 7.58 -20.07 -11.71
N TRP A 325 6.56 -20.39 -10.89
CA TRP A 325 6.78 -20.79 -9.49
C TRP A 325 7.49 -22.13 -9.39
N GLU A 326 7.07 -23.11 -10.16
CA GLU A 326 7.68 -24.42 -10.19
C GLU A 326 9.16 -24.36 -10.58
N TYR A 327 9.47 -23.67 -11.68
CA TYR A 327 10.86 -23.49 -12.11
C TYR A 327 11.68 -22.71 -11.10
N GLY A 328 11.13 -21.62 -10.55
CA GLY A 328 11.81 -20.81 -9.53
C GLY A 328 12.10 -21.59 -8.24
N LEU A 329 11.13 -22.39 -7.75
CA LEU A 329 11.30 -23.21 -6.54
C LEU A 329 12.31 -24.35 -6.76
N ARG A 330 12.30 -25.01 -7.93
CA ARG A 330 13.29 -26.03 -8.29
C ARG A 330 14.70 -25.48 -8.46
N TRP A 331 14.84 -24.19 -8.76
CA TRP A 331 16.13 -23.50 -8.89
C TRP A 331 16.82 -23.28 -7.54
N ILE A 332 16.07 -23.25 -6.43
CA ILE A 332 16.61 -22.99 -5.10
C ILE A 332 17.53 -24.13 -4.69
N ARG A 333 18.83 -23.83 -4.51
CA ARG A 333 19.81 -24.78 -4.00
C ARG A 333 19.71 -24.88 -2.48
N PRO A 334 20.02 -26.06 -1.88
CA PRO A 334 19.92 -26.24 -0.42
C PRO A 334 20.71 -25.21 0.40
N GLU A 335 21.92 -24.81 -0.07
CA GLU A 335 22.77 -23.82 0.57
C GLU A 335 22.16 -22.41 0.59
N ASN A 336 21.30 -22.09 -0.38
CA ASN A 336 20.63 -20.77 -0.47
C ASN A 336 19.24 -20.78 0.19
N LEU A 337 18.73 -21.93 0.61
CA LEU A 337 17.41 -22.03 1.22
C LEU A 337 17.27 -21.17 2.49
N PRO A 338 18.27 -21.00 3.38
CA PRO A 338 18.13 -20.18 4.58
C PRO A 338 18.01 -18.68 4.30
N LEU A 339 18.83 -18.11 3.41
CA LEU A 339 18.96 -16.66 3.19
C LEU A 339 18.53 -16.18 1.80
N GLY A 340 18.26 -17.11 0.87
CA GLY A 340 17.89 -16.79 -0.51
C GLY A 340 19.06 -16.32 -1.37
N TYR A 341 18.71 -15.67 -2.49
CA TYR A 341 19.69 -15.15 -3.48
C TYR A 341 19.84 -13.63 -3.47
N GLY A 342 19.18 -12.94 -2.52
CA GLY A 342 19.17 -11.49 -2.42
C GLY A 342 17.95 -10.82 -3.05
N LEU A 343 17.69 -9.57 -2.64
CA LEU A 343 16.55 -8.79 -3.14
C LEU A 343 16.65 -8.53 -4.64
N GLY A 344 15.55 -8.76 -5.37
CA GLY A 344 15.48 -8.62 -6.82
C GLY A 344 16.05 -9.82 -7.59
N ALA A 345 16.58 -10.84 -6.92
CA ALA A 345 17.21 -11.99 -7.53
C ALA A 345 16.23 -12.82 -8.37
N PHE A 346 14.97 -12.97 -7.93
CA PHE A 346 13.98 -13.71 -8.71
C PHE A 346 13.83 -13.13 -10.12
N LYS A 347 13.62 -11.81 -10.20
CA LYS A 347 13.47 -11.10 -11.46
C LYS A 347 14.75 -11.17 -12.31
N HIS A 348 15.91 -11.09 -11.66
CA HIS A 348 17.21 -11.14 -12.32
C HIS A 348 17.49 -12.50 -12.96
N PHE A 349 17.19 -13.60 -12.23
CA PHE A 349 17.47 -14.95 -12.70
C PHE A 349 16.32 -15.60 -13.48
N ALA A 350 15.13 -15.00 -13.53
CA ALA A 350 13.99 -15.53 -14.28
C ALA A 350 14.32 -15.89 -15.73
N PRO A 351 15.07 -15.09 -16.51
CA PRO A 351 15.46 -15.48 -17.87
C PRO A 351 16.33 -16.72 -17.94
N VAL A 352 17.02 -17.09 -16.85
CA VAL A 352 17.94 -18.24 -16.79
C VAL A 352 17.19 -19.52 -16.43
N PHE A 353 16.32 -19.47 -15.39
CA PHE A 353 15.65 -20.67 -14.90
C PHE A 353 14.29 -20.93 -15.58
N PHE A 354 13.66 -19.94 -16.21
CA PHE A 354 12.34 -20.03 -16.79
C PHE A 354 12.39 -20.08 -18.32
N PRO A 355 12.22 -21.24 -18.95
CA PRO A 355 12.35 -21.39 -20.41
C PRO A 355 11.38 -20.54 -21.24
N TYR A 356 10.22 -20.22 -20.66
CA TYR A 356 9.17 -19.44 -21.33
C TYR A 356 9.31 -17.93 -21.09
N SER A 357 10.43 -17.46 -20.56
CA SER A 357 10.69 -16.05 -20.30
C SER A 357 10.85 -15.21 -21.56
N GLY A 358 11.29 -15.83 -22.67
CA GLY A 358 11.67 -15.08 -23.88
C GLY A 358 12.78 -14.07 -23.64
N GLY A 359 13.64 -14.27 -22.62
CA GLY A 359 14.69 -13.33 -22.23
C GLY A 359 14.18 -12.13 -21.40
N VAL A 360 12.89 -12.10 -21.04
CA VAL A 360 12.31 -11.01 -20.25
C VAL A 360 12.41 -11.29 -18.76
N ASN A 361 12.74 -10.26 -17.98
CA ASN A 361 12.84 -10.31 -16.53
C ASN A 361 11.44 -10.25 -15.89
N PHE A 362 10.94 -11.38 -15.36
CA PHE A 362 9.66 -11.47 -14.68
C PHE A 362 9.82 -11.63 -13.16
N GLY A 363 8.97 -10.96 -12.37
CA GLY A 363 8.80 -11.29 -10.95
C GLY A 363 7.98 -12.57 -10.76
N ALA A 364 7.96 -13.09 -9.54
CA ALA A 364 7.23 -14.33 -9.23
C ALA A 364 5.70 -14.18 -9.36
N HIS A 365 5.15 -12.96 -9.30
CA HIS A 365 3.72 -12.71 -9.13
C HIS A 365 3.10 -13.53 -7.98
N ASN A 366 3.91 -13.76 -6.93
CA ASN A 366 3.56 -14.44 -5.70
C ASN A 366 4.61 -14.04 -4.64
N ILE A 367 4.18 -13.30 -3.63
CA ILE A 367 5.09 -12.78 -2.60
C ILE A 367 5.75 -13.90 -1.80
N TYR A 368 5.05 -15.00 -1.55
CA TYR A 368 5.60 -16.12 -0.77
C TYR A 368 6.75 -16.80 -1.49
N VAL A 369 6.57 -17.08 -2.78
CA VAL A 369 7.62 -17.63 -3.65
C VAL A 369 8.77 -16.64 -3.79
N GLN A 370 8.46 -15.37 -3.99
CA GLN A 370 9.48 -14.33 -4.16
C GLN A 370 10.32 -14.16 -2.89
N ILE A 371 9.69 -14.05 -1.70
CA ILE A 371 10.41 -13.93 -0.43
C ILE A 371 11.25 -15.18 -0.17
N LEU A 372 10.73 -16.37 -0.40
CA LEU A 372 11.49 -17.61 -0.23
C LEU A 372 12.72 -17.66 -1.14
N PHE A 373 12.58 -17.23 -2.39
CA PHE A 373 13.69 -17.18 -3.36
C PHE A 373 14.71 -16.10 -3.01
N GLU A 374 14.23 -14.90 -2.63
CA GLU A 374 15.10 -13.73 -2.44
C GLU A 374 15.69 -13.61 -1.03
N LEU A 375 14.91 -13.94 0.01
CA LEU A 375 15.27 -13.81 1.43
C LEU A 375 15.33 -15.14 2.18
N GLY A 376 15.08 -16.24 1.49
CA GLY A 376 15.11 -17.60 2.04
C GLY A 376 14.02 -17.90 3.06
N ALA A 377 14.16 -19.03 3.73
CA ALA A 377 13.25 -19.50 4.76
C ALA A 377 13.19 -18.53 5.96
N LEU A 378 14.30 -17.88 6.31
CA LEU A 378 14.36 -16.91 7.40
C LEU A 378 13.54 -15.66 7.09
N GLY A 379 13.63 -15.13 5.85
CA GLY A 379 12.81 -14.01 5.40
C GLY A 379 11.32 -14.34 5.39
N LEU A 380 10.95 -15.53 4.89
CA LEU A 380 9.58 -16.01 4.88
C LEU A 380 9.02 -16.21 6.30
N ALA A 381 9.82 -16.79 7.21
CA ALA A 381 9.45 -16.96 8.61
C ALA A 381 9.25 -15.61 9.33
N ALA A 382 10.12 -14.62 9.08
CA ALA A 382 9.99 -13.27 9.62
C ALA A 382 8.72 -12.57 9.10
N PHE A 383 8.41 -12.72 7.80
CA PHE A 383 7.19 -12.23 7.20
C PHE A 383 5.95 -12.87 7.84
N ALA A 384 5.93 -14.20 7.96
CA ALA A 384 4.84 -14.93 8.61
C ALA A 384 4.66 -14.50 10.07
N TRP A 385 5.77 -14.32 10.82
CA TRP A 385 5.74 -13.84 12.20
C TRP A 385 5.13 -12.44 12.29
N LEU A 386 5.50 -11.52 11.39
CA LEU A 386 4.92 -10.19 11.34
C LEU A 386 3.40 -10.25 11.19
N PHE A 387 2.89 -11.01 10.21
CA PHE A 387 1.45 -11.13 9.97
C PHE A 387 0.70 -11.83 11.13
N ALA A 388 1.28 -12.86 11.72
CA ALA A 388 0.72 -13.53 12.90
C ALA A 388 0.60 -12.56 14.10
N ARG A 389 1.60 -11.70 14.31
CA ARG A 389 1.56 -10.68 15.37
C ARG A 389 0.54 -9.59 15.10
N LEU A 390 0.44 -9.11 13.87
CA LEU A 390 -0.60 -8.16 13.48
C LEU A 390 -1.99 -8.74 13.72
N PHE A 391 -2.25 -9.97 13.27
CA PHE A 391 -3.53 -10.64 13.50
C PHE A 391 -3.87 -10.75 14.99
N SER A 392 -2.90 -11.16 15.81
CA SER A 392 -3.07 -11.24 17.28
C SER A 392 -3.42 -9.89 17.90
N MET A 393 -2.81 -8.79 17.41
CA MET A 393 -3.10 -7.44 17.90
C MET A 393 -4.48 -6.95 17.46
N LEU A 394 -4.80 -7.11 16.17
CA LEU A 394 -6.07 -6.67 15.61
C LEU A 394 -7.27 -7.36 16.26
N ARG A 395 -7.13 -8.62 16.66
CA ARG A 395 -8.17 -9.31 17.47
C ARG A 395 -8.50 -8.59 18.77
N ARG A 396 -7.51 -7.95 19.41
CA ARG A 396 -7.74 -7.18 20.64
C ARG A 396 -8.56 -5.91 20.40
N MET A 397 -8.49 -5.34 19.21
CA MET A 397 -9.33 -4.20 18.83
C MET A 397 -10.83 -4.53 18.88
N ALA A 398 -11.22 -5.82 18.74
CA ALA A 398 -12.62 -6.24 18.79
C ALA A 398 -13.34 -5.92 20.10
N VAL A 399 -12.58 -5.75 21.20
CA VAL A 399 -13.11 -5.34 22.52
C VAL A 399 -13.52 -3.86 22.52
N VAL A 400 -12.87 -3.07 21.64
CA VAL A 400 -13.07 -1.61 21.55
C VAL A 400 -14.06 -1.30 20.42
N ASP A 401 -13.76 -1.82 19.24
CA ASP A 401 -14.54 -1.65 18.01
C ASP A 401 -14.55 -2.97 17.23
N ARG A 402 -15.67 -3.72 17.37
CA ARG A 402 -15.82 -5.03 16.72
C ARG A 402 -15.80 -4.92 15.19
N LEU A 403 -16.44 -3.88 14.64
CA LEU A 403 -16.47 -3.66 13.19
C LEU A 403 -15.11 -3.18 12.67
N GLY A 404 -14.46 -2.26 13.38
CA GLY A 404 -13.12 -1.80 13.05
C GLY A 404 -12.08 -2.94 13.10
N ALA A 405 -12.16 -3.83 14.08
CA ALA A 405 -11.34 -5.03 14.15
C ALA A 405 -11.57 -5.97 12.96
N PHE A 406 -12.85 -6.19 12.60
CA PHE A 406 -13.20 -6.97 11.41
C PHE A 406 -12.58 -6.35 10.15
N VAL A 407 -12.75 -5.05 9.95
CA VAL A 407 -12.23 -4.34 8.77
C VAL A 407 -10.70 -4.44 8.69
N ALA A 408 -10.00 -4.24 9.80
CA ALA A 408 -8.54 -4.35 9.82
C ALA A 408 -8.04 -5.80 9.59
N ILE A 409 -8.74 -6.80 10.15
CA ILE A 409 -8.44 -8.22 9.92
C ILE A 409 -8.77 -8.60 8.47
N ALA A 410 -9.89 -8.14 7.93
CA ALA A 410 -10.28 -8.38 6.55
C ALA A 410 -9.26 -7.78 5.57
N LEU A 411 -8.74 -6.58 5.84
CA LEU A 411 -7.65 -5.96 5.06
C LEU A 411 -6.37 -6.81 5.12
N LEU A 412 -6.03 -7.36 6.30
CA LEU A 412 -4.89 -8.26 6.46
C LEU A 412 -5.07 -9.55 5.64
N ILE A 413 -6.27 -10.14 5.67
CA ILE A 413 -6.62 -11.34 4.89
C ILE A 413 -6.59 -11.02 3.39
N GLU A 414 -7.16 -9.90 2.97
CA GLU A 414 -7.08 -9.42 1.59
C GLU A 414 -5.63 -9.36 1.11
N TYR A 415 -4.77 -8.70 1.90
CA TYR A 415 -3.35 -8.58 1.59
C TYR A 415 -2.68 -9.95 1.38
N LEU A 416 -2.98 -10.93 2.23
CA LEU A 416 -2.45 -12.29 2.11
C LEU A 416 -2.99 -13.02 0.87
N ILE A 417 -4.29 -12.85 0.54
CA ILE A 417 -4.90 -13.46 -0.66
C ILE A 417 -4.25 -12.90 -1.93
N ILE A 418 -4.18 -11.57 -2.06
CA ILE A 418 -3.60 -10.95 -3.27
C ILE A 418 -2.10 -11.20 -3.37
N SER A 419 -1.39 -11.37 -2.26
CA SER A 419 0.03 -11.74 -2.20
C SER A 419 0.31 -13.12 -2.83
N ALA A 420 -0.67 -14.02 -2.86
CA ALA A 420 -0.54 -15.31 -3.51
C ALA A 420 -0.59 -15.22 -5.06
N SER A 421 -1.03 -14.10 -5.60
CA SER A 421 -1.26 -13.94 -7.04
C SER A 421 -0.56 -12.73 -7.65
N ASP A 422 0.14 -11.91 -6.86
CA ASP A 422 0.81 -10.71 -7.36
C ASP A 422 2.02 -10.31 -6.49
N ASN A 423 2.89 -9.45 -7.03
CA ASN A 423 4.06 -8.90 -6.34
C ASN A 423 3.67 -7.65 -5.53
N VAL A 424 2.77 -7.82 -4.55
CA VAL A 424 2.14 -6.72 -3.81
C VAL A 424 3.17 -5.82 -3.11
N LEU A 425 4.30 -6.37 -2.63
CA LEU A 425 5.37 -5.59 -2.01
C LEU A 425 6.01 -4.56 -2.96
N ALA A 426 5.84 -4.68 -4.26
CA ALA A 426 6.30 -3.68 -5.23
C ALA A 426 5.34 -2.50 -5.39
N TYR A 427 4.12 -2.58 -4.86
CA TYR A 427 3.05 -1.61 -5.07
C TYR A 427 3.02 -0.53 -4.00
N LEU A 428 3.93 0.43 -4.12
CA LEU A 428 4.23 1.43 -3.08
C LEU A 428 2.98 2.20 -2.61
N ALA A 429 2.16 2.71 -3.55
CA ALA A 429 0.98 3.48 -3.22
C ALA A 429 -0.03 2.67 -2.40
N PHE A 430 -0.36 1.46 -2.85
CA PHE A 430 -1.29 0.57 -2.16
C PHE A 430 -0.79 0.21 -0.75
N ASN A 431 0.49 -0.16 -0.64
CA ASN A 431 1.09 -0.53 0.65
C ASN A 431 1.01 0.60 1.69
N TRP A 432 1.20 1.84 1.30
CA TRP A 432 1.09 2.95 2.26
C TRP A 432 -0.30 3.02 2.90
N TYR A 433 -1.36 2.82 2.12
CA TYR A 433 -2.72 2.81 2.65
C TYR A 433 -3.02 1.58 3.52
N VAL A 434 -2.54 0.41 3.13
CA VAL A 434 -2.65 -0.80 3.96
C VAL A 434 -1.94 -0.59 5.30
N TRP A 435 -0.68 -0.16 5.27
CA TRP A 435 0.14 -0.07 6.47
C TRP A 435 -0.27 1.05 7.42
N ILE A 436 -0.78 2.19 6.91
CA ILE A 436 -1.32 3.23 7.80
C ILE A 436 -2.60 2.76 8.50
N VAL A 437 -3.51 2.08 7.80
CA VAL A 437 -4.76 1.56 8.37
C VAL A 437 -4.47 0.47 9.41
N LEU A 438 -3.60 -0.50 9.08
CA LEU A 438 -3.20 -1.55 10.02
C LEU A 438 -2.47 -0.98 11.24
N GLY A 439 -1.57 -0.02 11.05
CA GLY A 439 -0.89 0.69 12.14
C GLY A 439 -1.86 1.44 13.04
N ALA A 440 -2.81 2.16 12.46
CA ALA A 440 -3.85 2.89 13.18
C ALA A 440 -4.75 1.93 14.01
N ALA A 441 -5.17 0.82 13.42
CA ALA A 441 -5.95 -0.20 14.11
C ALA A 441 -5.17 -0.86 15.28
N CYS A 442 -3.88 -1.14 15.07
CA CYS A 442 -3.00 -1.64 16.13
C CYS A 442 -2.81 -0.62 17.27
N ALA A 443 -2.68 0.67 16.94
CA ALA A 443 -2.56 1.73 17.94
C ALA A 443 -3.83 1.82 18.81
N VAL A 444 -5.02 1.74 18.20
CA VAL A 444 -6.30 1.68 18.93
C VAL A 444 -6.37 0.46 19.84
N ALA A 445 -5.95 -0.71 19.37
CA ALA A 445 -5.93 -1.94 20.16
C ALA A 445 -5.07 -1.83 21.42
N LEU A 446 -4.04 -0.99 21.40
CA LEU A 446 -3.11 -0.80 22.52
C LEU A 446 -3.51 0.34 23.47
N SER A 447 -4.27 1.33 23.00
CA SER A 447 -4.63 2.51 23.80
C SER A 447 -5.38 2.18 25.09
N ARG A 448 -6.11 1.06 25.16
CA ARG A 448 -6.84 0.60 26.34
C ARG A 448 -6.11 -0.45 27.19
N THR A 449 -4.96 -0.94 26.74
CA THR A 449 -4.17 -1.88 27.55
C THR A 449 -3.17 -1.19 28.50
N ALA A 450 -3.00 0.13 28.36
CA ALA A 450 -2.30 0.92 29.35
C ALA A 450 -3.18 1.00 30.61
N PRO A 451 -2.72 0.54 31.80
CA PRO A 451 -3.46 0.77 33.03
C PRO A 451 -3.68 2.27 33.16
N VAL A 452 -4.93 2.67 33.40
CA VAL A 452 -5.25 4.02 33.86
C VAL A 452 -4.39 4.22 35.09
N ALA A 453 -3.30 4.99 34.96
CA ALA A 453 -2.50 5.37 36.11
C ALA A 453 -3.50 6.02 37.06
N ALA A 454 -3.74 5.34 38.17
CA ALA A 454 -4.67 5.76 39.22
C ALA A 454 -4.37 7.23 39.52
N ALA A 455 -5.34 8.11 39.24
CA ALA A 455 -5.29 9.47 39.67
C ALA A 455 -5.02 9.40 41.18
N ARG A 456 -3.81 9.77 41.58
CA ARG A 456 -3.51 9.89 43.04
C ARG A 456 -4.56 10.86 43.59
N PRO A 457 -5.37 10.44 44.57
CA PRO A 457 -6.22 11.39 45.25
C PRO A 457 -5.29 12.46 45.83
N THR A 458 -5.47 13.68 45.43
CA THR A 458 -4.91 14.84 46.11
C THR A 458 -5.40 14.77 47.53
N GLN A 459 -4.53 14.34 48.46
CA GLN A 459 -4.77 14.48 49.89
C GLN A 459 -4.98 15.98 50.14
N GLY A 460 -6.22 16.33 50.42
CA GLY A 460 -6.56 17.62 50.97
C GLY A 460 -5.86 17.78 52.32
N GLY A 461 -4.89 18.64 52.36
CA GLY A 461 -4.34 19.12 53.65
C GLY A 461 -5.38 20.01 54.30
N THR A 462 -6.00 19.50 55.34
CA THR A 462 -6.60 20.31 56.41
C THR A 462 -5.48 20.82 57.29
N THR A 463 -5.30 22.08 57.35
CA THR A 463 -5.21 22.92 58.55
C THR A 463 -5.14 24.37 58.11
#